data_905b89c259b275f4aea07c205ca7e9bf
#
_entry.id   905b89c259b275f4aea07c205ca7e9bf
#
_cell.length_a   1.000
_cell.length_b   1.000
_cell.length_c   1.000
_cell.angle_alpha   90.00
_cell.angle_beta   90.00
_cell.angle_gamma   90.00
#
_symmetry.space_group_name_H-M   'P 1'
#
loop_
_entity.id
_entity.type
_entity.pdbx_description
1 polymer ?
#
loop_
_entity_poly.entity_id
_entity_poly.type
_entity_poly.pdbx_seq_one_letter_code
_entity_poly.pdbx_strand_id
1 'polypeptide(L)'
;MSKHPLQFLEIPRKDPAKEEAGERIKHFDEIYESYDGASAAAQAGRCIACGNPYCEWKCPVHNYIPNWLDLIEQGKLFEAAELSHQTNSLPEICGRVCPQDRLCEGACTLNDGIGAVTIGSIEKYITDEALKLGWRPDMSHVVDSGKTVGIVGAGPAGLAAADVLARQGIRSVVYDAYPDIGGLLTYGIPPFKLEKEVVNKRREILEGMGVRFVLNTRIGEDKPFNELLEEVDAVFLGMGTYSNVRGDFPGEDLPGVHEALPYLVSNVYRELAYEDHSVPYIDLAGKNVVVLGGGDTGMDCNRTAIRQGAASVRCAYRRDEENMPGSRREVANSKEEGIEFLFNRQPLEIVGTDHVTGVKVIETQMSEPGSDGRRRPEPIAGTEQVLPADAVVIAFGFRPDPPAWFEDFSIETLPSGRVRVATLGDYVHQTSNPKVFAGGDMVRGSDLVVTAVFEGREAAKGIAAYLGV
;
A
#
# COMPACT_ATOMS: atom_id res chain seq x y z
N MET A 1 9.12 -26.53 -25.44
CA MET A 1 9.02 -27.85 -24.77
C MET A 1 7.63 -27.98 -24.20
N SER A 2 7.02 -29.17 -24.16
CA SER A 2 5.71 -29.34 -23.51
C SER A 2 5.89 -29.14 -22.01
N LYS A 3 5.03 -28.34 -21.38
CA LYS A 3 5.01 -28.08 -19.94
C LYS A 3 4.96 -29.42 -19.17
N HIS A 4 5.89 -29.61 -18.22
CA HIS A 4 5.84 -30.77 -17.32
C HIS A 4 4.86 -30.48 -16.17
N PRO A 5 3.66 -31.07 -16.14
CA PRO A 5 2.60 -30.68 -15.21
C PRO A 5 2.93 -30.94 -13.74
N LEU A 6 3.98 -31.69 -13.45
CA LEU A 6 4.42 -32.03 -12.10
C LEU A 6 5.76 -31.36 -11.72
N GLN A 7 6.18 -30.33 -12.44
CA GLN A 7 7.45 -29.63 -12.21
C GLN A 7 7.59 -29.14 -10.76
N PHE A 8 6.51 -28.80 -10.10
CA PHE A 8 6.49 -28.37 -8.69
C PHE A 8 6.97 -29.46 -7.70
N LEU A 9 6.99 -30.74 -8.10
CA LEU A 9 7.55 -31.83 -7.30
C LEU A 9 9.09 -31.91 -7.42
N GLU A 10 9.64 -31.44 -8.53
CA GLU A 10 11.06 -31.47 -8.83
C GLU A 10 11.76 -30.17 -8.43
N ILE A 11 11.07 -29.04 -8.59
CA ILE A 11 11.56 -27.70 -8.28
C ILE A 11 10.88 -27.19 -6.99
N PRO A 12 11.58 -27.12 -5.87
CA PRO A 12 11.01 -26.57 -4.63
C PRO A 12 10.75 -25.06 -4.76
N ARG A 13 9.86 -24.52 -3.92
CA ARG A 13 9.73 -23.07 -3.76
C ARG A 13 11.07 -22.48 -3.32
N LYS A 14 11.52 -21.46 -4.04
CA LYS A 14 12.72 -20.70 -3.71
C LYS A 14 12.42 -19.21 -3.91
N ASP A 15 12.28 -18.48 -2.81
CA ASP A 15 12.14 -17.03 -2.85
C ASP A 15 13.46 -16.38 -3.32
N PRO A 16 13.41 -15.11 -3.84
CA PRO A 16 14.62 -14.34 -4.13
C PRO A 16 15.53 -14.25 -2.90
N ALA A 17 16.83 -14.10 -3.12
CA ALA A 17 17.76 -13.85 -2.03
C ALA A 17 17.34 -12.58 -1.26
N LYS A 18 17.57 -12.65 0.05
CA LYS A 18 17.33 -11.54 0.96
C LYS A 18 18.64 -11.19 1.64
N GLU A 19 18.96 -9.92 1.72
CA GLU A 19 20.16 -9.46 2.38
C GLU A 19 20.19 -9.84 3.87
N GLU A 20 21.37 -10.16 4.38
CA GLU A 20 21.56 -10.55 5.78
C GLU A 20 21.11 -9.43 6.74
N ALA A 21 20.45 -9.80 7.83
CA ALA A 21 19.82 -8.86 8.75
C ALA A 21 20.80 -7.80 9.30
N GLY A 22 22.03 -8.21 9.64
CA GLY A 22 23.05 -7.31 10.16
C GLY A 22 23.59 -6.28 9.16
N GLU A 23 23.41 -6.52 7.86
CA GLU A 23 23.78 -5.55 6.82
C GLU A 23 22.58 -4.67 6.44
N ARG A 24 21.43 -5.27 6.16
CA ARG A 24 20.25 -4.55 5.67
C ARG A 24 19.65 -3.52 6.65
N ILE A 25 19.96 -3.63 7.95
CA ILE A 25 19.57 -2.60 8.94
C ILE A 25 20.42 -1.33 8.90
N LYS A 26 21.49 -1.29 8.11
CA LYS A 26 22.42 -0.15 8.01
C LYS A 26 22.05 0.87 6.93
N HIS A 27 21.06 0.52 6.08
CA HIS A 27 20.61 1.34 4.95
C HIS A 27 19.11 1.19 4.71
N PHE A 28 18.57 1.99 3.78
CA PHE A 28 17.17 1.99 3.41
C PHE A 28 16.88 1.40 2.03
N ASP A 29 17.83 0.74 1.37
CA ASP A 29 17.65 0.10 0.07
C ASP A 29 16.73 -1.13 0.17
N GLU A 30 16.12 -1.55 -0.95
CA GLU A 30 15.23 -2.71 -1.01
C GLU A 30 16.00 -3.99 -0.61
N ILE A 31 15.44 -4.78 0.31
CA ILE A 31 16.14 -5.92 0.94
C ILE A 31 16.05 -7.23 0.15
N TYR A 32 15.16 -7.32 -0.83
CA TYR A 32 14.99 -8.52 -1.67
C TYR A 32 15.60 -8.29 -3.04
N GLU A 33 16.47 -9.20 -3.46
CA GLU A 33 16.97 -9.23 -4.83
C GLU A 33 15.84 -9.51 -5.84
N SER A 34 16.10 -9.28 -7.11
CA SER A 34 15.23 -9.71 -8.19
C SER A 34 15.70 -11.08 -8.71
N TYR A 35 14.77 -11.87 -9.26
CA TYR A 35 15.15 -13.08 -9.98
C TYR A 35 15.95 -12.74 -11.24
N ASP A 36 16.83 -13.66 -11.64
CA ASP A 36 17.27 -13.75 -13.03
C ASP A 36 16.22 -14.50 -13.88
N GLY A 37 16.37 -14.44 -15.20
CA GLY A 37 15.40 -15.04 -16.11
C GLY A 37 15.24 -16.58 -15.93
N ALA A 38 16.31 -17.28 -15.59
CA ALA A 38 16.27 -18.73 -15.39
C ALA A 38 15.53 -19.08 -14.08
N SER A 39 15.80 -18.35 -13.01
CA SER A 39 15.12 -18.51 -11.72
C SER A 39 13.65 -18.16 -11.81
N ALA A 40 13.31 -17.05 -12.49
CA ALA A 40 11.93 -16.64 -12.73
C ALA A 40 11.16 -17.71 -13.51
N ALA A 41 11.72 -18.22 -14.61
CA ALA A 41 11.10 -19.26 -15.43
C ALA A 41 10.92 -20.57 -14.63
N ALA A 42 11.91 -20.99 -13.83
CA ALA A 42 11.83 -22.17 -13.00
C ALA A 42 10.71 -22.06 -11.95
N GLN A 43 10.62 -20.92 -11.25
CA GLN A 43 9.57 -20.70 -10.25
C GLN A 43 8.19 -20.51 -10.89
N ALA A 44 8.09 -19.87 -12.05
CA ALA A 44 6.86 -19.76 -12.81
C ALA A 44 6.34 -21.11 -13.28
N GLY A 45 7.22 -21.99 -13.75
CA GLY A 45 6.91 -23.36 -14.19
C GLY A 45 6.34 -24.27 -13.09
N ARG A 46 6.45 -23.88 -11.81
CA ARG A 46 5.77 -24.60 -10.72
C ARG A 46 4.24 -24.46 -10.79
N CYS A 47 3.72 -23.49 -11.53
CA CYS A 47 2.28 -23.27 -11.67
C CYS A 47 1.63 -24.44 -12.40
N ILE A 48 0.63 -25.07 -11.78
CA ILE A 48 -0.11 -26.22 -12.35
C ILE A 48 -1.23 -25.79 -13.32
N ALA A 49 -1.38 -24.49 -13.59
CA ALA A 49 -2.45 -23.93 -14.43
C ALA A 49 -3.83 -24.52 -14.06
N CYS A 50 -4.17 -24.52 -12.77
CA CYS A 50 -5.42 -25.10 -12.26
C CYS A 50 -6.65 -24.43 -12.94
N GLY A 51 -7.64 -25.26 -13.34
CA GLY A 51 -8.84 -24.77 -14.05
C GLY A 51 -9.71 -23.83 -13.24
N ASN A 52 -9.45 -23.74 -11.92
CA ASN A 52 -10.05 -22.77 -11.00
C ASN A 52 -8.94 -22.00 -10.29
N PRO A 53 -8.47 -20.88 -10.86
CA PRO A 53 -7.30 -20.16 -10.38
C PRO A 53 -7.63 -19.32 -9.14
N TYR A 54 -7.64 -19.91 -7.96
CA TYR A 54 -7.94 -19.22 -6.70
C TYR A 54 -7.02 -18.02 -6.45
N CYS A 55 -5.77 -18.06 -6.93
CA CYS A 55 -4.85 -16.93 -6.86
C CYS A 55 -5.36 -15.69 -7.61
N GLU A 56 -5.97 -15.88 -8.79
CA GLU A 56 -6.61 -14.83 -9.57
C GLU A 56 -7.86 -14.31 -8.88
N TRP A 57 -8.71 -15.20 -8.37
CA TRP A 57 -9.94 -14.82 -7.69
C TRP A 57 -9.69 -14.10 -6.36
N LYS A 58 -8.61 -14.42 -5.68
CA LYS A 58 -8.23 -13.78 -4.43
C LYS A 58 -7.51 -12.44 -4.64
N CYS A 59 -6.98 -12.21 -5.84
CA CYS A 59 -6.39 -10.92 -6.21
C CYS A 59 -7.50 -9.88 -6.41
N PRO A 60 -7.46 -8.73 -5.71
CA PRO A 60 -8.51 -7.70 -5.87
C PRO A 60 -8.69 -7.18 -7.29
N VAL A 61 -7.63 -7.15 -8.10
CA VAL A 61 -7.68 -6.75 -9.52
C VAL A 61 -7.89 -7.93 -10.48
N HIS A 62 -8.12 -9.13 -9.97
CA HIS A 62 -8.32 -10.36 -10.77
C HIS A 62 -7.23 -10.53 -11.85
N ASN A 63 -5.96 -10.37 -11.44
CA ASN A 63 -4.82 -10.41 -12.35
C ASN A 63 -4.65 -11.81 -12.96
N TYR A 64 -4.40 -11.89 -14.27
CA TYR A 64 -4.27 -13.13 -15.06
C TYR A 64 -3.03 -13.94 -14.70
N ILE A 65 -2.92 -14.30 -13.41
CA ILE A 65 -1.72 -14.88 -12.80
C ILE A 65 -1.24 -16.16 -13.50
N PRO A 66 -2.06 -17.19 -13.72
CA PRO A 66 -1.59 -18.41 -14.39
C PRO A 66 -1.10 -18.15 -15.81
N ASN A 67 -1.71 -17.19 -16.50
CA ASN A 67 -1.41 -16.89 -17.90
C ASN A 67 -0.03 -16.22 -18.05
N TRP A 68 0.26 -15.17 -17.27
CA TRP A 68 1.57 -14.55 -17.35
C TRP A 68 2.69 -15.40 -16.69
N LEU A 69 2.38 -16.29 -15.73
CA LEU A 69 3.33 -17.31 -15.27
C LEU A 69 3.74 -18.26 -16.40
N ASP A 70 2.78 -18.72 -17.21
CA ASP A 70 3.04 -19.57 -18.36
C ASP A 70 3.91 -18.85 -19.40
N LEU A 71 3.67 -17.55 -19.65
CA LEU A 71 4.50 -16.74 -20.55
C LEU A 71 5.94 -16.60 -20.03
N ILE A 72 6.14 -16.43 -18.73
CA ILE A 72 7.50 -16.36 -18.14
C ILE A 72 8.22 -17.71 -18.21
N GLU A 73 7.53 -18.82 -17.97
CA GLU A 73 8.11 -20.17 -18.18
C GLU A 73 8.60 -20.33 -19.62
N GLN A 74 7.89 -19.75 -20.59
CA GLN A 74 8.26 -19.76 -22.02
C GLN A 74 9.31 -18.71 -22.41
N GLY A 75 9.76 -17.85 -21.52
CA GLY A 75 10.69 -16.76 -21.81
C GLY A 75 10.07 -15.56 -22.55
N LYS A 76 8.74 -15.44 -22.56
CA LYS A 76 7.98 -14.37 -23.25
C LYS A 76 7.73 -13.20 -22.30
N LEU A 77 8.79 -12.47 -21.99
CA LEU A 77 8.76 -11.41 -20.96
C LEU A 77 7.83 -10.25 -21.35
N PHE A 78 7.89 -9.76 -22.58
CA PHE A 78 7.10 -8.59 -22.99
C PHE A 78 5.61 -8.90 -23.07
N GLU A 79 5.26 -10.11 -23.54
CA GLU A 79 3.87 -10.58 -23.55
C GLU A 79 3.34 -10.75 -22.11
N ALA A 80 4.17 -11.20 -21.17
CA ALA A 80 3.81 -11.29 -19.77
C ALA A 80 3.61 -9.90 -19.15
N ALA A 81 4.47 -8.92 -19.47
CA ALA A 81 4.32 -7.54 -19.04
C ALA A 81 3.04 -6.91 -19.58
N GLU A 82 2.75 -7.08 -20.86
CA GLU A 82 1.50 -6.60 -21.47
C GLU A 82 0.27 -7.19 -20.78
N LEU A 83 0.27 -8.51 -20.56
CA LEU A 83 -0.84 -9.21 -19.95
C LEU A 83 -1.06 -8.80 -18.46
N SER A 84 0.00 -8.61 -17.68
CA SER A 84 -0.10 -8.18 -16.30
C SER A 84 -0.69 -6.78 -16.16
N HIS A 85 -0.39 -5.88 -17.13
CA HIS A 85 -0.90 -4.51 -17.14
C HIS A 85 -2.36 -4.40 -17.62
N GLN A 86 -2.94 -5.44 -18.22
CA GLN A 86 -4.36 -5.42 -18.60
C GLN A 86 -5.31 -5.34 -17.38
N THR A 87 -4.93 -5.93 -16.28
CA THR A 87 -5.75 -5.99 -15.05
C THR A 87 -5.16 -5.20 -13.89
N ASN A 88 -3.85 -4.94 -13.87
CA ASN A 88 -3.17 -4.21 -12.81
C ASN A 88 -2.42 -3.00 -13.37
N SER A 89 -2.74 -1.79 -12.93
CA SER A 89 -2.06 -0.56 -13.37
C SER A 89 -0.69 -0.35 -12.71
N LEU A 90 -0.42 -1.04 -11.59
CA LEU A 90 0.80 -0.88 -10.78
C LEU A 90 1.41 -2.25 -10.40
N PRO A 91 1.70 -3.15 -11.35
CA PRO A 91 2.19 -4.49 -11.02
C PRO A 91 3.57 -4.49 -10.36
N GLU A 92 4.47 -3.57 -10.72
CA GLU A 92 5.79 -3.40 -10.08
C GLU A 92 5.70 -3.09 -8.59
N ILE A 93 4.65 -2.39 -8.18
CA ILE A 93 4.37 -2.03 -6.80
C ILE A 93 3.66 -3.19 -6.09
N CYS A 94 2.61 -3.75 -6.71
CA CYS A 94 1.86 -4.86 -6.13
C CYS A 94 2.74 -6.09 -5.88
N GLY A 95 3.66 -6.42 -6.79
CA GLY A 95 4.62 -7.50 -6.62
C GLY A 95 5.53 -7.35 -5.39
N ARG A 96 5.76 -6.10 -4.93
CA ARG A 96 6.58 -5.77 -3.77
C ARG A 96 5.79 -5.69 -2.46
N VAL A 97 4.67 -4.94 -2.45
CA VAL A 97 4.02 -4.51 -1.20
C VAL A 97 2.74 -5.25 -0.84
N CYS A 98 2.15 -6.02 -1.75
CA CYS A 98 0.98 -6.83 -1.42
C CYS A 98 1.29 -7.86 -0.33
N PRO A 99 0.37 -8.11 0.62
CA PRO A 99 0.46 -9.23 1.54
C PRO A 99 0.08 -10.54 0.81
N GLN A 100 1.00 -11.07 -0.01
CA GLN A 100 0.75 -12.21 -0.89
C GLN A 100 0.29 -13.46 -0.13
N ASP A 101 0.75 -13.63 1.12
CA ASP A 101 0.36 -14.72 2.03
C ASP A 101 -1.13 -14.72 2.39
N ARG A 102 -1.80 -13.57 2.29
CA ARG A 102 -3.25 -13.41 2.50
C ARG A 102 -4.04 -13.25 1.21
N LEU A 103 -3.35 -13.08 0.09
CA LEU A 103 -3.92 -12.88 -1.24
C LEU A 103 -3.57 -14.04 -2.18
N CYS A 104 -2.90 -13.76 -3.28
CA CYS A 104 -2.66 -14.70 -4.37
C CYS A 104 -1.85 -15.94 -3.95
N GLU A 105 -0.77 -15.77 -3.20
CA GLU A 105 0.05 -16.92 -2.75
C GLU A 105 -0.66 -17.74 -1.67
N GLY A 106 -1.35 -17.05 -0.72
CA GLY A 106 -2.16 -17.73 0.29
C GLY A 106 -3.30 -18.55 -0.29
N ALA A 107 -3.84 -18.14 -1.45
CA ALA A 107 -4.89 -18.86 -2.16
C ALA A 107 -4.37 -19.85 -3.22
N CYS A 108 -3.06 -19.93 -3.42
CA CYS A 108 -2.46 -20.88 -4.37
C CYS A 108 -2.76 -22.32 -3.96
N THR A 109 -3.22 -23.14 -4.92
CA THR A 109 -3.50 -24.57 -4.68
C THR A 109 -2.29 -25.33 -4.13
N LEU A 110 -1.05 -24.90 -4.44
CA LEU A 110 0.17 -25.52 -3.92
C LEU A 110 0.56 -25.03 -2.52
N ASN A 111 -0.14 -24.05 -1.94
CA ASN A 111 0.25 -23.45 -0.67
C ASN A 111 0.24 -24.48 0.47
N ASP A 112 -0.70 -25.44 0.44
CA ASP A 112 -0.83 -26.46 1.47
C ASP A 112 0.19 -27.60 1.23
N GLY A 113 1.27 -27.61 2.00
CA GLY A 113 2.24 -28.70 2.08
C GLY A 113 3.37 -28.68 1.05
N ILE A 114 3.22 -28.03 -0.11
CA ILE A 114 4.23 -27.98 -1.19
C ILE A 114 4.89 -26.60 -1.29
N GLY A 115 4.17 -25.58 -0.87
CA GLY A 115 4.55 -24.19 -0.97
C GLY A 115 4.03 -23.52 -2.27
N ALA A 116 3.36 -22.40 -2.11
CA ALA A 116 2.82 -21.59 -3.20
C ALA A 116 3.87 -21.27 -4.27
N VAL A 117 3.42 -20.93 -5.48
CA VAL A 117 4.26 -20.24 -6.47
C VAL A 117 4.64 -18.87 -5.92
N THR A 118 5.85 -18.40 -6.16
CA THR A 118 6.36 -17.09 -5.73
C THR A 118 5.80 -15.97 -6.60
N ILE A 119 4.47 -15.79 -6.55
CA ILE A 119 3.71 -14.95 -7.49
C ILE A 119 4.18 -13.51 -7.45
N GLY A 120 4.26 -12.92 -6.25
CA GLY A 120 4.68 -11.52 -6.10
C GLY A 120 6.10 -11.26 -6.61
N SER A 121 7.03 -12.16 -6.33
CA SER A 121 8.42 -12.04 -6.79
C SER A 121 8.55 -12.17 -8.31
N ILE A 122 7.70 -12.97 -8.95
CA ILE A 122 7.66 -13.09 -10.41
C ILE A 122 6.98 -11.86 -11.03
N GLU A 123 5.91 -11.32 -10.43
CA GLU A 123 5.28 -10.06 -10.86
C GLU A 123 6.29 -8.90 -10.82
N LYS A 124 7.07 -8.80 -9.72
CA LYS A 124 8.20 -7.87 -9.61
C LYS A 124 9.20 -8.05 -10.76
N TYR A 125 9.66 -9.29 -11.00
CA TYR A 125 10.61 -9.61 -12.06
C TYR A 125 10.08 -9.22 -13.45
N ILE A 126 8.83 -9.55 -13.77
CA ILE A 126 8.20 -9.23 -15.06
C ILE A 126 8.31 -7.74 -15.35
N THR A 127 7.90 -6.93 -14.39
CA THR A 127 7.81 -5.49 -14.58
C THR A 127 9.17 -4.82 -14.57
N ASP A 128 10.03 -5.14 -13.61
CA ASP A 128 11.37 -4.56 -13.51
C ASP A 128 12.21 -4.86 -14.77
N GLU A 129 12.25 -6.12 -15.19
CA GLU A 129 13.09 -6.51 -16.31
C GLU A 129 12.51 -6.04 -17.65
N ALA A 130 11.18 -6.09 -17.84
CA ALA A 130 10.56 -5.56 -19.05
C ALA A 130 10.80 -4.06 -19.22
N LEU A 131 10.63 -3.28 -18.14
CA LEU A 131 10.87 -1.82 -18.16
C LEU A 131 12.33 -1.49 -18.41
N LYS A 132 13.26 -2.24 -17.81
CA LYS A 132 14.71 -2.12 -18.01
C LYS A 132 15.11 -2.41 -19.46
N LEU A 133 14.46 -3.40 -20.11
CA LEU A 133 14.66 -3.74 -21.52
C LEU A 133 13.89 -2.85 -22.49
N GLY A 134 13.21 -1.81 -22.00
CA GLY A 134 12.56 -0.79 -22.81
C GLY A 134 11.11 -1.07 -23.18
N TRP A 135 10.46 -2.09 -22.58
CA TRP A 135 9.02 -2.27 -22.78
C TRP A 135 8.24 -1.03 -22.31
N ARG A 136 7.25 -0.64 -23.10
CA ARG A 136 6.28 0.42 -22.78
C ARG A 136 4.90 -0.02 -23.29
N PRO A 137 3.80 0.44 -22.65
CA PRO A 137 2.45 0.19 -23.16
C PRO A 137 2.29 0.71 -24.60
N ASP A 138 1.69 -0.09 -25.46
CA ASP A 138 1.38 0.33 -26.83
C ASP A 138 0.12 1.21 -26.83
N MET A 139 0.30 2.49 -27.11
CA MET A 139 -0.76 3.49 -27.21
C MET A 139 -1.14 3.81 -28.66
N SER A 140 -0.56 3.15 -29.67
CA SER A 140 -0.74 3.48 -31.08
C SER A 140 -2.18 3.30 -31.58
N HIS A 141 -2.95 2.46 -30.93
CA HIS A 141 -4.35 2.16 -31.23
C HIS A 141 -5.35 3.09 -30.51
N VAL A 142 -4.87 3.93 -29.58
CA VAL A 142 -5.73 4.80 -28.77
C VAL A 142 -6.14 6.03 -29.56
N VAL A 143 -7.43 6.27 -29.63
CA VAL A 143 -8.01 7.45 -30.30
C VAL A 143 -8.40 8.50 -29.27
N ASP A 144 -7.95 9.74 -29.42
CA ASP A 144 -8.29 10.84 -28.53
C ASP A 144 -9.82 11.10 -28.54
N SER A 145 -10.47 10.94 -27.42
CA SER A 145 -11.90 11.18 -27.24
C SER A 145 -12.29 12.67 -27.19
N GLY A 146 -11.29 13.54 -27.08
CA GLY A 146 -11.50 14.97 -26.83
C GLY A 146 -11.93 15.31 -25.39
N LYS A 147 -12.08 14.30 -24.50
CA LYS A 147 -12.50 14.48 -23.11
C LYS A 147 -11.31 14.65 -22.19
N THR A 148 -11.52 15.38 -21.09
CA THR A 148 -10.51 15.64 -20.07
C THR A 148 -11.07 15.36 -18.67
N VAL A 149 -10.30 14.66 -17.84
CA VAL A 149 -10.61 14.33 -16.45
C VAL A 149 -9.56 14.93 -15.53
N GLY A 150 -10.02 15.65 -14.50
CA GLY A 150 -9.17 16.08 -13.39
C GLY A 150 -9.10 14.98 -12.32
N ILE A 151 -7.90 14.62 -11.90
CA ILE A 151 -7.69 13.64 -10.85
C ILE A 151 -7.06 14.34 -9.66
N VAL A 152 -7.68 14.25 -8.48
CA VAL A 152 -7.17 14.83 -7.23
C VAL A 152 -6.58 13.72 -6.37
N GLY A 153 -5.25 13.74 -6.25
CA GLY A 153 -4.45 12.71 -5.58
C GLY A 153 -3.71 11.80 -6.56
N ALA A 154 -2.38 11.85 -6.54
CA ALA A 154 -1.48 11.01 -7.32
C ALA A 154 -1.09 9.70 -6.58
N GLY A 155 -1.92 9.23 -5.64
CA GLY A 155 -1.78 7.94 -4.98
C GLY A 155 -2.22 6.77 -5.87
N PRO A 156 -2.19 5.51 -5.36
CA PRO A 156 -2.50 4.32 -6.14
C PRO A 156 -3.82 4.37 -6.90
N ALA A 157 -4.88 4.90 -6.29
CA ALA A 157 -6.19 5.01 -6.93
C ALA A 157 -6.17 6.02 -8.10
N GLY A 158 -5.56 7.20 -7.90
CA GLY A 158 -5.44 8.23 -8.92
C GLY A 158 -4.56 7.80 -10.09
N LEU A 159 -3.43 7.15 -9.81
CA LEU A 159 -2.54 6.61 -10.85
C LEU A 159 -3.22 5.50 -11.66
N ALA A 160 -3.99 4.64 -11.01
CA ALA A 160 -4.74 3.58 -11.67
C ALA A 160 -5.89 4.14 -12.52
N ALA A 161 -6.59 5.17 -12.04
CA ALA A 161 -7.60 5.87 -12.83
C ALA A 161 -6.99 6.53 -14.07
N ALA A 162 -5.84 7.22 -13.91
CA ALA A 162 -5.13 7.87 -15.02
C ALA A 162 -4.68 6.86 -16.09
N ASP A 163 -4.15 5.68 -15.69
CA ASP A 163 -3.75 4.62 -16.61
C ASP A 163 -4.93 4.13 -17.47
N VAL A 164 -6.07 3.81 -16.83
CA VAL A 164 -7.24 3.30 -17.54
C VAL A 164 -7.86 4.37 -18.45
N LEU A 165 -7.98 5.61 -17.98
CA LEU A 165 -8.50 6.73 -18.78
C LEU A 165 -7.61 7.01 -20.00
N ALA A 166 -6.29 7.01 -19.83
CA ALA A 166 -5.36 7.20 -20.94
C ALA A 166 -5.52 6.12 -22.01
N ARG A 167 -5.67 4.84 -21.62
CA ARG A 167 -5.92 3.72 -22.54
C ARG A 167 -7.26 3.84 -23.31
N GLN A 168 -8.20 4.61 -22.80
CA GLN A 168 -9.49 4.91 -23.44
C GLN A 168 -9.47 6.23 -24.22
N GLY A 169 -8.32 6.87 -24.37
CA GLY A 169 -8.18 8.13 -25.08
C GLY A 169 -8.73 9.34 -24.35
N ILE A 170 -8.93 9.24 -23.05
CA ILE A 170 -9.38 10.33 -22.18
C ILE A 170 -8.14 10.98 -21.54
N ARG A 171 -7.97 12.28 -21.74
CA ARG A 171 -6.85 13.04 -21.18
C ARG A 171 -7.01 13.16 -19.67
N SER A 172 -5.93 12.94 -18.93
CA SER A 172 -5.93 13.06 -17.46
C SER A 172 -4.94 14.13 -17.00
N VAL A 173 -5.41 15.01 -16.09
CA VAL A 173 -4.58 15.96 -15.37
C VAL A 173 -4.63 15.59 -13.90
N VAL A 174 -3.53 15.12 -13.34
CA VAL A 174 -3.41 14.64 -11.97
C VAL A 174 -2.80 15.74 -11.09
N TYR A 175 -3.52 16.16 -10.07
CA TYR A 175 -3.10 17.15 -9.09
C TYR A 175 -2.72 16.44 -7.79
N ASP A 176 -1.61 16.85 -7.20
CA ASP A 176 -1.21 16.38 -5.87
C ASP A 176 -0.58 17.52 -5.05
N ALA A 177 -0.82 17.49 -3.75
CA ALA A 177 -0.26 18.46 -2.82
C ALA A 177 1.25 18.23 -2.56
N TYR A 178 1.75 17.03 -2.82
CA TYR A 178 3.15 16.66 -2.65
C TYR A 178 4.01 16.97 -3.89
N PRO A 179 5.35 17.08 -3.72
CA PRO A 179 6.27 17.36 -4.82
C PRO A 179 6.46 16.20 -5.81
N ASP A 180 6.10 14.97 -5.41
CA ASP A 180 6.17 13.78 -6.24
C ASP A 180 4.87 12.97 -6.21
N ILE A 181 4.72 12.11 -7.22
CA ILE A 181 3.58 11.17 -7.30
C ILE A 181 3.73 10.02 -6.31
N GLY A 182 2.67 9.25 -6.15
CA GLY A 182 2.65 7.99 -5.40
C GLY A 182 1.86 8.09 -4.09
N GLY A 183 1.64 9.30 -3.54
CA GLY A 183 1.00 9.43 -2.24
C GLY A 183 1.74 8.58 -1.18
N LEU A 184 1.06 7.71 -0.46
CA LEU A 184 1.71 6.86 0.55
C LEU A 184 2.67 5.81 -0.03
N LEU A 185 2.69 5.52 -1.32
CA LEU A 185 3.74 4.71 -1.95
C LEU A 185 5.10 5.39 -1.83
N THR A 186 5.13 6.70 -1.99
CA THR A 186 6.33 7.51 -1.88
C THR A 186 6.60 7.91 -0.45
N TYR A 187 5.60 8.44 0.24
CA TYR A 187 5.79 9.13 1.53
C TYR A 187 5.51 8.26 2.76
N GLY A 188 4.74 7.17 2.62
CA GLY A 188 4.37 6.30 3.74
C GLY A 188 5.14 4.97 3.79
N ILE A 189 5.33 4.33 2.65
CA ILE A 189 6.06 3.04 2.58
C ILE A 189 7.56 3.31 2.57
N PRO A 190 8.35 2.72 3.49
CA PRO A 190 9.80 2.93 3.53
C PRO A 190 10.51 2.39 2.29
N PRO A 191 11.66 3.01 1.88
CA PRO A 191 12.41 2.59 0.70
C PRO A 191 12.88 1.13 0.74
N PHE A 192 13.19 0.56 1.90
CA PHE A 192 13.58 -0.84 2.03
C PHE A 192 12.48 -1.86 1.66
N LYS A 193 11.25 -1.40 1.40
CA LYS A 193 10.14 -2.19 0.84
C LYS A 193 9.78 -1.76 -0.57
N LEU A 194 9.93 -0.49 -0.89
CA LEU A 194 9.59 0.09 -2.18
C LEU A 194 10.52 1.27 -2.45
N GLU A 195 11.55 1.07 -3.26
CA GLU A 195 12.42 2.12 -3.74
C GLU A 195 11.65 3.16 -4.55
N LYS A 196 11.95 4.44 -4.34
CA LYS A 196 11.18 5.54 -4.96
C LYS A 196 11.43 5.66 -6.45
N GLU A 197 12.55 5.14 -6.93
CA GLU A 197 12.83 5.01 -8.35
C GLU A 197 11.80 4.14 -9.09
N VAL A 198 11.23 3.13 -8.43
CA VAL A 198 10.14 2.31 -8.99
C VAL A 198 8.89 3.16 -9.25
N VAL A 199 8.56 4.06 -8.33
CA VAL A 199 7.44 5.00 -8.48
C VAL A 199 7.73 6.04 -9.57
N ASN A 200 8.98 6.54 -9.64
CA ASN A 200 9.42 7.47 -10.67
C ASN A 200 9.32 6.86 -12.08
N LYS A 201 9.67 5.61 -12.25
CA LYS A 201 9.49 4.89 -13.52
C LYS A 201 8.03 4.80 -13.92
N ARG A 202 7.13 4.60 -12.98
CA ARG A 202 5.68 4.64 -13.26
C ARG A 202 5.24 6.03 -13.72
N ARG A 203 5.77 7.10 -13.15
CA ARG A 203 5.55 8.47 -13.61
C ARG A 203 5.93 8.63 -15.08
N GLU A 204 7.16 8.24 -15.44
CA GLU A 204 7.64 8.31 -16.83
C GLU A 204 6.72 7.56 -17.81
N ILE A 205 6.20 6.39 -17.41
CA ILE A 205 5.28 5.60 -18.23
C ILE A 205 3.97 6.37 -18.43
N LEU A 206 3.36 6.88 -17.38
CA LEU A 206 2.10 7.60 -17.45
C LEU A 206 2.24 8.92 -18.24
N GLU A 207 3.34 9.65 -18.06
CA GLU A 207 3.66 10.84 -18.86
C GLU A 207 3.83 10.46 -20.33
N GLY A 208 4.49 9.34 -20.64
CA GLY A 208 4.60 8.79 -21.98
C GLY A 208 3.25 8.36 -22.60
N MET A 209 2.26 8.03 -21.79
CA MET A 209 0.88 7.77 -22.19
C MET A 209 0.02 9.06 -22.33
N GLY A 210 0.59 10.23 -22.07
CA GLY A 210 -0.09 11.53 -22.17
C GLY A 210 -0.75 12.04 -20.87
N VAL A 211 -0.52 11.41 -19.73
CA VAL A 211 -0.97 11.90 -18.43
C VAL A 211 -0.14 13.12 -18.02
N ARG A 212 -0.78 14.17 -17.56
CA ARG A 212 -0.10 15.37 -17.06
C ARG A 212 -0.19 15.43 -15.54
N PHE A 213 0.93 15.66 -14.86
CA PHE A 213 1.00 15.89 -13.42
C PHE A 213 1.16 17.38 -13.09
N VAL A 214 0.40 17.85 -12.09
CA VAL A 214 0.47 19.18 -11.50
C VAL A 214 0.68 18.98 -10.00
N LEU A 215 1.94 18.94 -9.61
CA LEU A 215 2.37 18.66 -8.24
C LEU A 215 2.49 19.97 -7.43
N ASN A 216 2.72 19.84 -6.11
CA ASN A 216 2.72 20.97 -5.17
C ASN A 216 1.44 21.84 -5.30
N THR A 217 0.29 21.18 -5.54
CA THR A 217 -0.98 21.87 -5.77
C THR A 217 -2.09 21.18 -4.98
N ARG A 218 -2.50 21.78 -3.89
CA ARG A 218 -3.60 21.32 -3.04
C ARG A 218 -4.94 21.88 -3.57
N ILE A 219 -5.80 20.99 -4.04
CA ILE A 219 -7.15 21.39 -4.46
C ILE A 219 -7.98 21.84 -3.25
N GLY A 220 -8.64 22.99 -3.38
CA GLY A 220 -9.37 23.65 -2.30
C GLY A 220 -8.57 24.72 -1.57
N GLU A 221 -7.24 24.77 -1.75
CA GLU A 221 -6.34 25.79 -1.19
C GLU A 221 -5.60 26.54 -2.30
N ASP A 222 -4.67 25.89 -3.01
CA ASP A 222 -3.87 26.49 -4.08
C ASP A 222 -4.68 26.67 -5.38
N LYS A 223 -5.60 25.72 -5.63
CA LYS A 223 -6.56 25.78 -6.76
C LYS A 223 -7.96 25.50 -6.24
N PRO A 224 -8.90 26.45 -6.38
CA PRO A 224 -10.31 26.27 -6.02
C PRO A 224 -10.95 25.08 -6.76
N PHE A 225 -11.77 24.30 -6.08
CA PHE A 225 -12.39 23.11 -6.68
C PHE A 225 -13.40 23.45 -7.78
N ASN A 226 -14.10 24.60 -7.68
CA ASN A 226 -14.99 25.09 -8.75
C ASN A 226 -14.24 25.36 -10.06
N GLU A 227 -13.03 25.95 -10.00
CA GLU A 227 -12.21 26.16 -11.18
C GLU A 227 -11.83 24.83 -11.84
N LEU A 228 -11.44 23.83 -11.05
CA LEU A 228 -11.18 22.49 -11.57
C LEU A 228 -12.42 21.90 -12.26
N LEU A 229 -13.61 22.01 -11.63
CA LEU A 229 -14.86 21.52 -12.22
C LEU A 229 -15.23 22.21 -13.54
N GLU A 230 -14.88 23.47 -13.72
CA GLU A 230 -15.15 24.22 -14.95
C GLU A 230 -14.19 23.81 -16.09
N GLU A 231 -12.94 23.46 -15.76
CA GLU A 231 -11.89 23.16 -16.73
C GLU A 231 -11.97 21.73 -17.32
N VAL A 232 -12.66 20.79 -16.67
CA VAL A 232 -12.66 19.38 -17.06
C VAL A 232 -14.07 18.80 -17.23
N ASP A 233 -14.21 17.69 -17.95
CA ASP A 233 -15.50 17.02 -18.19
C ASP A 233 -15.97 16.20 -16.98
N ALA A 234 -15.07 15.64 -16.18
CA ALA A 234 -15.35 14.94 -14.92
C ALA A 234 -14.15 15.04 -13.97
N VAL A 235 -14.38 14.76 -12.68
CA VAL A 235 -13.33 14.74 -11.65
C VAL A 235 -13.32 13.40 -10.95
N PHE A 236 -12.12 12.87 -10.70
CA PHE A 236 -11.89 11.75 -9.81
C PHE A 236 -11.18 12.20 -8.53
N LEU A 237 -11.70 11.81 -7.37
CA LEU A 237 -11.10 12.05 -6.06
C LEU A 237 -10.46 10.77 -5.54
N GLY A 238 -9.14 10.78 -5.39
CA GLY A 238 -8.33 9.69 -4.84
C GLY A 238 -7.40 10.17 -3.73
N MET A 239 -7.93 10.96 -2.78
CA MET A 239 -7.16 11.73 -1.81
C MET A 239 -6.66 10.91 -0.61
N GLY A 240 -7.04 9.60 -0.51
CA GLY A 240 -6.55 8.71 0.55
C GLY A 240 -7.12 8.99 1.94
N THR A 241 -6.36 8.59 2.98
CA THR A 241 -6.69 8.76 4.41
C THR A 241 -5.43 9.18 5.17
N TYR A 242 -5.49 10.34 5.84
CA TYR A 242 -4.33 10.94 6.51
C TYR A 242 -4.57 11.28 7.99
N SER A 243 -5.81 11.21 8.49
CA SER A 243 -6.12 11.47 9.89
C SER A 243 -5.81 10.23 10.74
N ASN A 244 -4.91 10.37 11.72
CA ASN A 244 -4.50 9.26 12.57
C ASN A 244 -5.60 8.84 13.54
N VAL A 245 -5.66 7.54 13.85
CA VAL A 245 -6.53 7.00 14.89
C VAL A 245 -5.81 7.11 16.24
N ARG A 246 -6.36 7.90 17.14
CA ARG A 246 -5.87 8.02 18.52
C ARG A 246 -6.29 6.82 19.37
N GLY A 247 -5.52 6.54 20.42
CA GLY A 247 -5.85 5.50 21.40
C GLY A 247 -6.83 5.99 22.47
N ASP A 248 -6.96 7.32 22.64
CA ASP A 248 -7.79 7.99 23.63
C ASP A 248 -7.44 7.61 25.09
N PHE A 249 -6.13 7.42 25.35
CA PHE A 249 -5.60 7.17 26.69
C PHE A 249 -4.69 8.33 27.15
N PRO A 250 -4.48 8.50 28.48
CA PRO A 250 -3.66 9.59 29.01
C PRO A 250 -2.23 9.59 28.47
N GLY A 251 -1.67 10.78 28.26
CA GLY A 251 -0.27 10.99 27.89
C GLY A 251 0.04 10.94 26.40
N GLU A 252 -0.94 10.79 25.51
CA GLU A 252 -0.71 10.77 24.06
C GLU A 252 -0.10 12.06 23.49
N ASP A 253 -0.27 13.19 24.18
CA ASP A 253 0.23 14.48 23.74
C ASP A 253 1.59 14.83 24.37
N LEU A 254 2.23 13.92 25.09
CA LEU A 254 3.56 14.14 25.69
C LEU A 254 4.65 14.27 24.62
N PRO A 255 5.63 15.15 24.81
CA PRO A 255 6.83 15.17 23.98
C PRO A 255 7.49 13.79 23.92
N GLY A 256 7.89 13.36 22.71
CA GLY A 256 8.43 12.02 22.46
C GLY A 256 7.38 10.99 22.07
N VAL A 257 6.10 11.36 22.03
CA VAL A 257 5.05 10.58 21.40
C VAL A 257 4.86 11.06 19.97
N HIS A 258 4.86 10.13 19.02
CA HIS A 258 4.79 10.40 17.60
C HIS A 258 3.67 9.58 16.95
N GLU A 259 3.00 10.16 15.99
CA GLU A 259 2.09 9.44 15.10
C GLU A 259 2.89 8.75 13.99
N ALA A 260 2.45 7.57 13.56
CA ALA A 260 3.18 6.75 12.61
C ALA A 260 3.42 7.44 11.26
N LEU A 261 2.40 8.10 10.68
CA LEU A 261 2.55 8.69 9.34
C LEU A 261 3.50 9.90 9.34
N PRO A 262 3.38 10.89 10.23
CA PRO A 262 4.38 11.94 10.35
C PRO A 262 5.81 11.43 10.54
N TYR A 263 5.97 10.36 11.34
CA TYR A 263 7.26 9.72 11.56
C TYR A 263 7.84 9.13 10.24
N LEU A 264 7.05 8.33 9.54
CA LEU A 264 7.49 7.71 8.27
C LEU A 264 7.75 8.75 7.18
N VAL A 265 6.85 9.75 7.05
CA VAL A 265 7.00 10.85 6.08
C VAL A 265 8.29 11.63 6.36
N SER A 266 8.57 11.98 7.62
CA SER A 266 9.77 12.72 7.99
C SER A 266 11.05 11.96 7.63
N ASN A 267 11.06 10.64 7.78
CA ASN A 267 12.19 9.80 7.39
C ASN A 267 12.36 9.76 5.86
N VAL A 268 11.28 9.62 5.10
CA VAL A 268 11.34 9.62 3.63
C VAL A 268 11.82 10.96 3.11
N TYR A 269 11.36 12.09 3.68
CA TYR A 269 11.84 13.42 3.31
C TYR A 269 13.36 13.54 3.48
N ARG A 270 13.89 12.99 4.57
CA ARG A 270 15.34 12.96 4.81
C ARG A 270 16.07 12.09 3.79
N GLU A 271 15.57 10.86 3.53
CA GLU A 271 16.19 9.92 2.59
C GLU A 271 16.20 10.45 1.15
N LEU A 272 15.16 11.18 0.74
CA LEU A 272 15.06 11.81 -0.58
C LEU A 272 15.69 13.21 -0.64
N ALA A 273 16.29 13.68 0.45
CA ALA A 273 16.90 15.01 0.56
C ALA A 273 15.97 16.17 0.18
N TYR A 274 14.68 16.05 0.51
CA TYR A 274 13.74 17.16 0.32
C TYR A 274 14.03 18.30 1.33
N GLU A 275 14.22 19.51 0.81
CA GLU A 275 14.43 20.72 1.61
C GLU A 275 13.08 21.33 2.06
N ASP A 276 12.19 20.53 2.65
CA ASP A 276 10.93 21.03 3.20
C ASP A 276 11.01 21.09 4.73
N HIS A 277 11.20 22.28 5.25
CA HIS A 277 11.28 22.53 6.69
C HIS A 277 9.90 22.45 7.41
N SER A 278 8.80 22.30 6.66
CA SER A 278 7.46 22.09 7.24
C SER A 278 7.29 20.69 7.83
N VAL A 279 8.15 19.72 7.44
CA VAL A 279 8.17 18.35 7.95
C VAL A 279 9.43 18.13 8.79
N PRO A 280 9.41 18.43 10.11
CA PRO A 280 10.57 18.28 10.96
C PRO A 280 10.94 16.80 11.09
N TYR A 281 12.23 16.50 10.93
CA TYR A 281 12.74 15.14 11.05
C TYR A 281 12.58 14.61 12.49
N ILE A 282 11.98 13.41 12.61
CA ILE A 282 11.83 12.71 13.88
C ILE A 282 12.96 11.70 14.01
N ASP A 283 13.94 12.01 14.86
CA ASP A 283 15.13 11.20 15.11
C ASP A 283 14.95 10.29 16.33
N LEU A 284 15.02 8.98 16.10
CA LEU A 284 14.92 7.95 17.14
C LEU A 284 16.25 7.26 17.42
N ALA A 285 17.38 7.76 16.88
CA ALA A 285 18.71 7.22 17.14
C ALA A 285 19.03 7.20 18.65
N GLY A 286 19.54 6.09 19.13
CA GLY A 286 19.93 5.89 20.54
C GLY A 286 18.78 5.80 21.55
N LYS A 287 17.52 5.88 21.11
CA LYS A 287 16.33 5.82 21.96
C LYS A 287 15.81 4.40 22.17
N ASN A 288 15.18 4.16 23.33
CA ASN A 288 14.35 3.00 23.56
C ASN A 288 12.93 3.30 23.02
N VAL A 289 12.54 2.64 21.96
CA VAL A 289 11.30 2.92 21.20
C VAL A 289 10.25 1.87 21.50
N VAL A 290 9.03 2.30 21.77
CA VAL A 290 7.85 1.42 21.81
C VAL A 290 6.91 1.81 20.68
N VAL A 291 6.64 0.87 19.77
CA VAL A 291 5.64 1.03 18.71
C VAL A 291 4.34 0.35 19.14
N LEU A 292 3.25 1.09 19.13
CA LEU A 292 1.92 0.62 19.48
C LEU A 292 1.12 0.31 18.21
N GLY A 293 0.90 -0.97 17.94
CA GLY A 293 0.12 -1.42 16.80
C GLY A 293 0.76 -2.59 16.05
N GLY A 294 -0.07 -3.46 15.49
CA GLY A 294 0.35 -4.72 14.87
C GLY A 294 0.07 -4.81 13.36
N GLY A 295 -0.21 -3.69 12.70
CA GLY A 295 -0.40 -3.61 11.24
C GLY A 295 0.91 -3.40 10.47
N ASP A 296 0.83 -3.43 9.13
CA ASP A 296 2.01 -3.20 8.28
C ASP A 296 2.66 -1.83 8.54
N THR A 297 1.87 -0.78 8.84
CA THR A 297 2.39 0.53 9.28
C THR A 297 3.25 0.42 10.55
N GLY A 298 2.84 -0.41 11.53
CA GLY A 298 3.63 -0.69 12.72
C GLY A 298 4.95 -1.38 12.39
N MET A 299 4.94 -2.31 11.43
CA MET A 299 6.18 -2.97 10.95
C MET A 299 7.10 -1.97 10.25
N ASP A 300 6.55 -1.07 9.45
CA ASP A 300 7.30 0.00 8.80
C ASP A 300 7.97 0.94 9.83
N CYS A 301 7.24 1.33 10.88
CA CYS A 301 7.79 2.15 11.97
C CYS A 301 8.89 1.41 12.75
N ASN A 302 8.67 0.14 13.11
CA ASN A 302 9.65 -0.68 13.82
C ASN A 302 10.98 -0.76 13.05
N ARG A 303 10.89 -1.11 11.78
CA ARG A 303 12.05 -1.33 10.91
C ARG A 303 12.76 -0.03 10.56
N THR A 304 12.02 1.08 10.44
CA THR A 304 12.60 2.41 10.27
C THR A 304 13.37 2.82 11.51
N ALA A 305 12.84 2.60 12.72
CA ALA A 305 13.51 2.95 13.97
C ALA A 305 14.84 2.18 14.16
N ILE A 306 14.88 0.89 13.81
CA ILE A 306 16.11 0.10 13.83
C ILE A 306 17.15 0.72 12.88
N ARG A 307 16.77 1.10 11.64
CA ARG A 307 17.66 1.72 10.65
C ARG A 307 18.15 3.11 11.06
N GLN A 308 17.37 3.84 11.83
CA GLN A 308 17.82 5.09 12.44
C GLN A 308 18.82 4.87 13.58
N GLY A 309 19.05 3.63 14.03
CA GLY A 309 19.96 3.32 15.12
C GLY A 309 19.33 3.45 16.51
N ALA A 310 18.05 3.16 16.66
CA ALA A 310 17.39 3.06 17.97
C ALA A 310 18.13 2.04 18.87
N ALA A 311 18.26 2.34 20.16
CA ALA A 311 18.93 1.45 21.13
C ALA A 311 18.16 0.14 21.33
N SER A 312 16.82 0.22 21.30
CA SER A 312 15.91 -0.93 21.30
C SER A 312 14.58 -0.55 20.66
N VAL A 313 13.93 -1.53 20.01
CA VAL A 313 12.59 -1.36 19.44
C VAL A 313 11.69 -2.49 19.93
N ARG A 314 10.59 -2.15 20.54
CA ARG A 314 9.55 -3.08 21.03
C ARG A 314 8.23 -2.77 20.37
N CYS A 315 7.61 -3.79 19.78
CA CYS A 315 6.27 -3.71 19.20
C CYS A 315 5.25 -4.25 20.21
N ALA A 316 4.43 -3.39 20.79
CA ALA A 316 3.37 -3.81 21.72
C ALA A 316 2.03 -3.94 20.96
N TYR A 317 1.48 -5.14 20.99
CA TYR A 317 0.25 -5.47 20.30
C TYR A 317 -0.76 -6.17 21.20
N ARG A 318 -2.02 -5.71 21.16
CA ARG A 318 -3.09 -6.15 22.07
C ARG A 318 -3.67 -7.54 21.82
N ARG A 319 -3.25 -8.25 20.76
CA ARG A 319 -3.65 -9.62 20.46
C ARG A 319 -2.42 -10.51 20.38
N ASP A 320 -2.64 -11.78 20.14
CA ASP A 320 -1.60 -12.76 19.84
C ASP A 320 -1.03 -12.60 18.41
N GLU A 321 0.03 -13.32 18.11
CA GLU A 321 0.68 -13.31 16.80
C GLU A 321 -0.23 -13.79 15.67
N GLU A 322 -1.05 -14.83 15.93
CA GLU A 322 -1.95 -15.42 14.93
C GLU A 322 -2.98 -14.42 14.41
N ASN A 323 -3.46 -13.54 15.30
CA ASN A 323 -4.45 -12.50 15.00
C ASN A 323 -3.81 -11.15 14.62
N MET A 324 -2.51 -11.11 14.33
CA MET A 324 -1.82 -9.91 13.94
C MET A 324 -2.18 -9.53 12.48
N PRO A 325 -2.57 -8.25 12.20
CA PRO A 325 -2.96 -7.83 10.86
C PRO A 325 -1.76 -7.55 9.93
N GLY A 326 -0.56 -7.40 10.47
CA GLY A 326 0.68 -7.26 9.68
C GLY A 326 0.95 -8.50 8.83
N SER A 327 1.52 -8.32 7.63
CA SER A 327 1.87 -9.46 6.77
C SER A 327 2.90 -10.34 7.46
N ARG A 328 2.78 -11.67 7.31
CA ARG A 328 3.70 -12.63 7.95
C ARG A 328 5.15 -12.38 7.55
N ARG A 329 5.37 -11.95 6.30
CA ARG A 329 6.70 -11.60 5.77
C ARG A 329 7.29 -10.41 6.51
N GLU A 330 6.53 -9.35 6.74
CA GLU A 330 7.02 -8.15 7.43
C GLU A 330 7.23 -8.39 8.93
N VAL A 331 6.39 -9.19 9.56
CA VAL A 331 6.59 -9.63 10.96
C VAL A 331 7.88 -10.46 11.08
N ALA A 332 8.11 -11.40 10.15
CA ALA A 332 9.35 -12.19 10.13
C ALA A 332 10.59 -11.32 9.91
N ASN A 333 10.55 -10.40 8.94
CA ASN A 333 11.64 -9.45 8.70
C ASN A 333 11.94 -8.59 9.95
N SER A 334 10.90 -8.12 10.63
CA SER A 334 11.04 -7.32 11.86
C SER A 334 11.73 -8.12 12.97
N LYS A 335 11.35 -9.39 13.16
CA LYS A 335 11.98 -10.28 14.15
C LYS A 335 13.46 -10.55 13.83
N GLU A 336 13.78 -10.81 12.56
CA GLU A 336 15.15 -10.99 12.09
C GLU A 336 16.01 -9.74 12.30
N GLU A 337 15.42 -8.56 12.17
CA GLU A 337 16.06 -7.26 12.37
C GLU A 337 16.17 -6.86 13.85
N GLY A 338 15.76 -7.74 14.79
CA GLY A 338 15.96 -7.57 16.22
C GLY A 338 14.84 -6.85 16.97
N ILE A 339 13.67 -6.64 16.34
CA ILE A 339 12.51 -6.07 17.03
C ILE A 339 11.92 -7.10 18.01
N GLU A 340 11.71 -6.69 19.25
CA GLU A 340 11.03 -7.47 20.28
C GLU A 340 9.51 -7.30 20.17
N PHE A 341 8.78 -8.41 19.97
CA PHE A 341 7.32 -8.41 19.95
C PHE A 341 6.72 -8.74 21.32
N LEU A 342 5.92 -7.83 21.83
CA LEU A 342 5.16 -7.98 23.07
C LEU A 342 3.68 -8.20 22.70
N PHE A 343 3.32 -9.45 22.45
CA PHE A 343 1.95 -9.84 22.16
C PHE A 343 1.08 -9.79 23.44
N ASN A 344 -0.23 -9.66 23.24
CA ASN A 344 -1.21 -9.55 24.32
C ASN A 344 -0.87 -8.42 25.30
N ARG A 345 -0.48 -7.25 24.77
CA ARG A 345 -0.18 -6.04 25.54
C ARG A 345 -1.00 -4.87 25.01
N GLN A 346 -2.00 -4.47 25.81
CA GLN A 346 -2.84 -3.31 25.50
C GLN A 346 -2.32 -2.08 26.25
N PRO A 347 -2.06 -0.96 25.55
CA PRO A 347 -1.69 0.28 26.21
C PRO A 347 -2.86 0.84 27.02
N LEU A 348 -2.55 1.41 28.18
CA LEU A 348 -3.49 2.08 29.07
C LEU A 348 -3.15 3.56 29.26
N GLU A 349 -1.86 3.91 29.22
CA GLU A 349 -1.36 5.25 29.52
C GLU A 349 0.06 5.39 28.99
N ILE A 350 0.42 6.56 28.49
CA ILE A 350 1.82 6.94 28.26
C ILE A 350 2.31 7.70 29.48
N VAL A 351 3.37 7.20 30.11
CA VAL A 351 3.91 7.68 31.37
C VAL A 351 4.96 8.74 31.11
N GLY A 352 4.87 9.84 31.84
CA GLY A 352 5.83 10.94 31.79
C GLY A 352 5.27 12.21 32.43
N THR A 353 6.11 13.22 32.57
CA THR A 353 5.71 14.57 32.99
C THR A 353 5.97 15.58 31.89
N ASP A 354 7.24 15.89 31.63
CA ASP A 354 7.67 16.83 30.58
C ASP A 354 8.04 16.10 29.27
N HIS A 355 8.23 14.79 29.35
CA HIS A 355 8.60 13.91 28.23
C HIS A 355 8.18 12.46 28.55
N VAL A 356 8.01 11.66 27.50
CA VAL A 356 7.71 10.24 27.68
C VAL A 356 8.84 9.51 28.39
N THR A 357 8.48 8.67 29.37
CA THR A 357 9.43 7.80 30.10
C THR A 357 9.02 6.32 30.03
N GLY A 358 7.83 6.04 29.51
CA GLY A 358 7.34 4.67 29.36
C GLY A 358 5.91 4.59 28.88
N VAL A 359 5.47 3.36 28.67
CA VAL A 359 4.08 3.01 28.34
C VAL A 359 3.57 2.01 29.37
N LYS A 360 2.50 2.37 30.07
CA LYS A 360 1.77 1.44 30.93
C LYS A 360 0.88 0.55 30.08
N VAL A 361 1.10 -0.74 30.15
CA VAL A 361 0.34 -1.75 29.42
C VAL A 361 -0.29 -2.75 30.39
N ILE A 362 -1.35 -3.41 29.93
CA ILE A 362 -2.01 -4.53 30.63
C ILE A 362 -1.97 -5.76 29.73
N GLU A 363 -1.85 -6.93 30.34
CA GLU A 363 -1.99 -8.19 29.60
C GLU A 363 -3.44 -8.41 29.15
N THR A 364 -3.59 -9.05 27.98
CA THR A 364 -4.88 -9.41 27.42
C THR A 364 -4.95 -10.89 27.10
N GLN A 365 -6.13 -11.44 27.11
CA GLN A 365 -6.47 -12.75 26.57
C GLN A 365 -7.53 -12.61 25.49
N MET A 366 -7.53 -13.53 24.53
CA MET A 366 -8.56 -13.51 23.49
C MET A 366 -9.86 -14.10 24.03
N SER A 367 -10.97 -13.36 23.88
CA SER A 367 -12.31 -13.84 24.26
C SER A 367 -12.73 -15.05 23.45
N GLU A 368 -13.78 -15.74 23.89
CA GLU A 368 -14.53 -16.62 23.00
C GLU A 368 -15.11 -15.83 21.82
N PRO A 369 -15.36 -16.48 20.67
CA PRO A 369 -15.96 -15.82 19.52
C PRO A 369 -17.32 -15.18 19.87
N GLY A 370 -17.46 -13.89 19.59
CA GLY A 370 -18.74 -13.18 19.75
C GLY A 370 -19.77 -13.63 18.71
N SER A 371 -20.96 -13.04 18.75
CA SER A 371 -22.05 -13.31 17.78
C SER A 371 -21.68 -12.99 16.34
N ASP A 372 -20.66 -12.15 16.14
CA ASP A 372 -20.05 -11.79 14.85
C ASP A 372 -18.88 -12.73 14.46
N GLY A 373 -18.64 -13.79 15.23
CA GLY A 373 -17.53 -14.72 15.06
C GLY A 373 -16.13 -14.16 15.39
N ARG A 374 -16.04 -12.92 15.89
CA ARG A 374 -14.77 -12.27 16.20
C ARG A 374 -14.38 -12.46 17.65
N ARG A 375 -13.13 -12.81 17.88
CA ARG A 375 -12.49 -12.78 19.20
C ARG A 375 -11.98 -11.37 19.50
N ARG A 376 -12.19 -10.92 20.74
CA ARG A 376 -11.73 -9.60 21.21
C ARG A 376 -10.68 -9.75 22.31
N PRO A 377 -9.68 -8.86 22.38
CA PRO A 377 -8.74 -8.86 23.49
C PRO A 377 -9.47 -8.36 24.76
N GLU A 378 -9.41 -9.12 25.84
CA GLU A 378 -9.96 -8.79 27.16
C GLU A 378 -8.81 -8.56 28.14
N PRO A 379 -8.77 -7.42 28.84
CA PRO A 379 -7.72 -7.14 29.83
C PRO A 379 -7.76 -8.09 31.02
N ILE A 380 -6.58 -8.50 31.50
CA ILE A 380 -6.40 -9.31 32.72
C ILE A 380 -6.00 -8.37 33.85
N ALA A 381 -6.94 -8.09 34.77
CA ALA A 381 -6.72 -7.16 35.87
C ALA A 381 -5.55 -7.61 36.79
N GLY A 382 -4.72 -6.66 37.23
CA GLY A 382 -3.57 -6.91 38.11
C GLY A 382 -2.29 -7.32 37.36
N THR A 383 -2.28 -7.22 36.01
CA THR A 383 -1.10 -7.52 35.17
C THR A 383 -0.46 -6.24 34.61
N GLU A 384 -0.83 -5.09 35.12
CA GLU A 384 -0.32 -3.80 34.66
C GLU A 384 1.19 -3.70 34.91
N GLN A 385 1.90 -3.27 33.84
CA GLN A 385 3.34 -3.03 33.90
C GLN A 385 3.72 -1.80 33.08
N VAL A 386 4.84 -1.18 33.39
CA VAL A 386 5.39 -0.06 32.63
C VAL A 386 6.55 -0.57 31.77
N LEU A 387 6.43 -0.37 30.47
CA LEU A 387 7.50 -0.58 29.49
C LEU A 387 8.30 0.71 29.44
N PRO A 388 9.57 0.76 29.86
CA PRO A 388 10.39 1.96 29.73
C PRO A 388 10.54 2.36 28.25
N ALA A 389 10.41 3.65 27.93
CA ALA A 389 10.54 4.17 26.58
C ALA A 389 10.99 5.63 26.59
N ASP A 390 11.89 6.00 25.67
CA ASP A 390 12.30 7.37 25.40
C ASP A 390 11.51 7.98 24.24
N ALA A 391 10.85 7.12 23.44
CA ALA A 391 9.92 7.52 22.39
C ALA A 391 8.83 6.46 22.19
N VAL A 392 7.65 6.93 21.80
CA VAL A 392 6.49 6.06 21.46
C VAL A 392 5.98 6.42 20.09
N VAL A 393 5.72 5.42 19.24
CA VAL A 393 5.09 5.62 17.94
C VAL A 393 3.72 4.93 17.94
N ILE A 394 2.66 5.71 17.69
CA ILE A 394 1.27 5.21 17.64
C ILE A 394 0.90 4.85 16.21
N ALA A 395 0.64 3.56 15.96
CA ALA A 395 0.34 3.00 14.65
C ALA A 395 -1.00 2.25 14.65
N PHE A 396 -2.09 2.93 15.04
CA PHE A 396 -3.44 2.36 15.14
C PHE A 396 -4.25 2.43 13.84
N GLY A 397 -3.65 3.01 12.78
CA GLY A 397 -4.26 3.18 11.47
C GLY A 397 -4.80 4.59 11.24
N PHE A 398 -5.53 4.73 10.15
CA PHE A 398 -5.96 6.02 9.63
C PHE A 398 -7.46 6.02 9.33
N ARG A 399 -8.05 7.20 9.27
CA ARG A 399 -9.44 7.43 8.85
C ARG A 399 -9.51 8.55 7.83
N PRO A 400 -10.55 8.58 7.00
CA PRO A 400 -10.79 9.69 6.09
C PRO A 400 -11.02 10.99 6.86
N ASP A 401 -10.53 12.08 6.28
CA ASP A 401 -10.72 13.45 6.74
C ASP A 401 -11.19 14.28 5.55
N PRO A 402 -12.51 14.27 5.25
CA PRO A 402 -13.05 14.94 4.08
C PRO A 402 -12.90 16.46 4.22
N PRO A 403 -12.41 17.16 3.19
CA PRO A 403 -12.29 18.61 3.19
C PRO A 403 -13.66 19.31 3.36
N ALA A 404 -13.68 20.44 4.04
CA ALA A 404 -14.91 21.20 4.29
C ALA A 404 -15.65 21.59 3.00
N TRP A 405 -14.93 21.86 1.91
CA TRP A 405 -15.54 22.23 0.62
C TRP A 405 -16.38 21.09 -0.02
N PHE A 406 -16.36 19.86 0.51
CA PHE A 406 -17.25 18.80 0.01
C PHE A 406 -18.72 19.16 0.13
N GLU A 407 -19.12 19.84 1.20
CA GLU A 407 -20.50 20.30 1.43
C GLU A 407 -20.94 21.30 0.36
N ASP A 408 -20.07 22.24 -0.03
CA ASP A 408 -20.35 23.28 -1.04
C ASP A 408 -20.62 22.67 -2.43
N PHE A 409 -20.07 21.49 -2.70
CA PHE A 409 -20.21 20.78 -3.99
C PHE A 409 -21.11 19.55 -3.90
N SER A 410 -21.90 19.41 -2.84
CA SER A 410 -22.84 18.30 -2.64
C SER A 410 -22.18 16.91 -2.72
N ILE A 411 -20.96 16.77 -2.20
CA ILE A 411 -20.26 15.47 -2.08
C ILE A 411 -20.58 14.90 -0.72
N GLU A 412 -21.50 13.93 -0.68
CA GLU A 412 -21.95 13.31 0.58
C GLU A 412 -20.90 12.38 1.16
N THR A 413 -20.82 12.40 2.50
CA THR A 413 -20.00 11.46 3.28
C THR A 413 -20.84 10.63 4.24
N LEU A 414 -20.31 9.47 4.61
CA LEU A 414 -20.86 8.63 5.67
C LEU A 414 -20.45 9.19 7.04
N PRO A 415 -21.10 8.80 8.15
CA PRO A 415 -20.68 9.21 9.50
C PRO A 415 -19.23 8.85 9.86
N SER A 416 -18.61 7.94 9.12
CA SER A 416 -17.19 7.56 9.25
C SER A 416 -16.24 8.51 8.51
N GLY A 417 -16.72 9.55 7.83
CA GLY A 417 -15.94 10.43 6.95
C GLY A 417 -15.69 9.87 5.55
N ARG A 418 -16.06 8.61 5.26
CA ARG A 418 -15.89 8.01 3.94
C ARG A 418 -16.84 8.62 2.93
N VAL A 419 -16.35 8.88 1.72
CA VAL A 419 -17.18 9.40 0.62
C VAL A 419 -18.21 8.36 0.20
N ARG A 420 -19.46 8.78 0.02
CA ARG A 420 -20.52 7.93 -0.51
C ARG A 420 -20.43 7.89 -2.02
N VAL A 421 -20.38 6.69 -2.58
CA VAL A 421 -20.35 6.46 -4.03
C VAL A 421 -21.36 5.42 -4.46
N ALA A 422 -21.75 5.45 -5.74
CA ALA A 422 -22.56 4.41 -6.36
C ALA A 422 -21.75 3.10 -6.48
N THR A 423 -22.30 1.99 -6.00
CA THR A 423 -21.67 0.67 -6.04
C THR A 423 -22.23 -0.24 -7.14
N LEU A 424 -23.31 0.17 -7.81
CA LEU A 424 -24.00 -0.56 -8.87
C LEU A 424 -24.49 0.42 -9.94
N GLY A 425 -24.75 -0.08 -11.14
CA GLY A 425 -25.24 0.72 -12.27
C GLY A 425 -24.13 1.10 -13.24
N ASP A 426 -24.45 1.96 -14.19
CA ASP A 426 -23.54 2.33 -15.30
C ASP A 426 -22.40 3.26 -14.83
N TYR A 427 -22.63 4.04 -13.78
CA TYR A 427 -21.68 5.03 -13.28
C TYR A 427 -21.16 4.63 -11.89
N VAL A 428 -20.52 3.47 -11.80
CA VAL A 428 -19.90 3.00 -10.55
C VAL A 428 -18.86 4.03 -10.06
N HIS A 429 -18.73 4.17 -8.74
CA HIS A 429 -17.90 5.16 -8.08
C HIS A 429 -18.29 6.64 -8.26
N GLN A 430 -19.44 6.94 -8.91
CA GLN A 430 -20.00 8.30 -8.93
C GLN A 430 -20.44 8.71 -7.52
N THR A 431 -20.13 9.94 -7.13
CA THR A 431 -20.58 10.53 -5.84
C THR A 431 -22.01 11.07 -5.99
N SER A 432 -22.52 11.76 -4.96
CA SER A 432 -23.76 12.55 -5.03
C SER A 432 -23.69 13.75 -6.00
N ASN A 433 -22.47 14.21 -6.33
CA ASN A 433 -22.27 15.15 -7.43
C ASN A 433 -22.04 14.37 -8.73
N PRO A 434 -22.91 14.52 -9.75
CA PRO A 434 -22.86 13.68 -10.95
C PRO A 434 -21.58 13.84 -11.79
N LYS A 435 -20.82 14.94 -11.63
CA LYS A 435 -19.56 15.19 -12.32
C LYS A 435 -18.33 14.65 -11.57
N VAL A 436 -18.53 14.16 -10.33
CA VAL A 436 -17.47 13.78 -9.41
C VAL A 436 -17.54 12.30 -9.06
N PHE A 437 -16.40 11.61 -9.19
CA PHE A 437 -16.20 10.21 -8.85
C PHE A 437 -15.15 10.10 -7.73
N ALA A 438 -15.18 9.03 -6.95
CA ALA A 438 -14.19 8.83 -5.89
C ALA A 438 -13.83 7.35 -5.72
N GLY A 439 -12.62 7.08 -5.22
CA GLY A 439 -12.16 5.72 -4.95
C GLY A 439 -10.92 5.68 -4.06
N GLY A 440 -10.50 4.48 -3.71
CA GLY A 440 -9.40 4.23 -2.79
C GLY A 440 -9.80 4.44 -1.33
N ASP A 441 -8.81 4.73 -0.48
CA ASP A 441 -8.99 4.73 0.96
C ASP A 441 -10.04 5.75 1.45
N MET A 442 -10.24 6.86 0.73
CA MET A 442 -11.28 7.82 1.11
C MET A 442 -12.71 7.29 0.96
N VAL A 443 -12.91 6.24 0.16
CA VAL A 443 -14.20 5.56 -0.03
C VAL A 443 -14.30 4.31 0.84
N ARG A 444 -13.25 3.49 0.83
CA ARG A 444 -13.20 2.20 1.53
C ARG A 444 -12.79 2.33 3.02
N GLY A 445 -11.98 3.32 3.37
CA GLY A 445 -11.13 3.37 4.56
C GLY A 445 -9.74 2.83 4.24
N SER A 446 -8.76 3.02 5.13
CA SER A 446 -7.39 2.53 4.94
C SER A 446 -7.37 1.02 4.65
N ASP A 447 -6.81 0.65 3.49
CA ASP A 447 -6.74 -0.73 3.03
C ASP A 447 -5.45 -0.94 2.19
N LEU A 448 -5.45 -1.90 1.31
CA LEU A 448 -4.28 -2.29 0.53
C LEU A 448 -4.09 -1.40 -0.71
N VAL A 449 -2.83 -1.29 -1.15
CA VAL A 449 -2.50 -0.62 -2.42
C VAL A 449 -3.30 -1.21 -3.58
N VAL A 450 -3.37 -2.54 -3.67
CA VAL A 450 -4.08 -3.24 -4.76
C VAL A 450 -5.59 -3.00 -4.75
N THR A 451 -6.21 -2.77 -3.58
CA THR A 451 -7.63 -2.41 -3.50
C THR A 451 -7.88 -0.97 -3.96
N ALA A 452 -6.97 -0.06 -3.64
CA ALA A 452 -7.02 1.31 -4.16
C ALA A 452 -6.83 1.34 -5.69
N VAL A 453 -5.91 0.52 -6.23
CA VAL A 453 -5.75 0.31 -7.68
C VAL A 453 -7.06 -0.19 -8.31
N PHE A 454 -7.69 -1.20 -7.71
CA PHE A 454 -8.97 -1.73 -8.19
C PHE A 454 -10.04 -0.64 -8.27
N GLU A 455 -10.23 0.13 -7.20
CA GLU A 455 -11.26 1.18 -7.17
C GLU A 455 -10.98 2.33 -8.14
N GLY A 456 -9.71 2.72 -8.32
CA GLY A 456 -9.33 3.70 -9.35
C GLY A 456 -9.66 3.23 -10.76
N ARG A 457 -9.40 1.95 -11.06
CA ARG A 457 -9.72 1.32 -12.35
C ARG A 457 -11.23 1.24 -12.58
N GLU A 458 -12.01 0.83 -11.58
CA GLU A 458 -13.47 0.75 -11.70
C GLU A 458 -14.10 2.14 -11.84
N ALA A 459 -13.61 3.13 -11.08
CA ALA A 459 -14.04 4.52 -11.21
C ALA A 459 -13.78 5.08 -12.61
N ALA A 460 -12.61 4.76 -13.21
CA ALA A 460 -12.30 5.17 -14.57
C ALA A 460 -13.28 4.60 -15.61
N LYS A 461 -13.74 3.34 -15.44
CA LYS A 461 -14.80 2.76 -16.28
C LYS A 461 -16.12 3.51 -16.13
N GLY A 462 -16.51 3.83 -14.88
CA GLY A 462 -17.70 4.63 -14.60
C GLY A 462 -17.63 6.04 -15.20
N ILE A 463 -16.45 6.67 -15.16
CA ILE A 463 -16.18 7.97 -15.77
C ILE A 463 -16.29 7.88 -17.31
N ALA A 464 -15.68 6.88 -17.93
CA ALA A 464 -15.76 6.69 -19.38
C ALA A 464 -17.21 6.48 -19.85
N ALA A 465 -17.97 5.64 -19.15
CA ALA A 465 -19.40 5.47 -19.42
C ALA A 465 -20.20 6.79 -19.26
N TYR A 466 -19.90 7.58 -18.23
CA TYR A 466 -20.53 8.89 -18.02
C TYR A 466 -20.20 9.88 -19.14
N LEU A 467 -18.99 9.83 -19.67
CA LEU A 467 -18.52 10.70 -20.77
C LEU A 467 -18.94 10.18 -22.16
N GLY A 468 -19.49 8.97 -22.26
CA GLY A 468 -19.91 8.36 -23.51
C GLY A 468 -18.74 7.88 -24.38
N VAL A 469 -17.67 7.42 -23.75
CA VAL A 469 -16.44 6.92 -24.39
C VAL A 469 -16.34 5.41 -24.23
#